data_709174f52075e0b0e0084f3bf9b35bb9
#
_entry.id   709174f52075e0b0e0084f3bf9b35bb9
#
_cell.length_a   1.000
_cell.length_b   1.000
_cell.length_c   1.000
_cell.angle_alpha   90.00
_cell.angle_beta   90.00
_cell.angle_gamma   90.00
#
_symmetry.space_group_name_H-M   'P 1'
#
loop_
_entity.id
_entity.type
_entity.pdbx_description
1 polymer ?
#
loop_
_entity_poly.entity_id
_entity_poly.type
_entity_poly.pdbx_seq_one_letter_code
_entity_poly.pdbx_strand_id
1 'polypeptide(L)'
;FIVNFLLIPYLNSAIRMLDEGFATREDIDAGVELGLGHPMGPLKLLDLIGLDTAVHVSNVLYDEFKDPIYAAPTLLKRMVTAGYLGRKSGRGFYEYPAA
;
A
#
# COMPACT_ATOMS: atom_id res chain seq x y z
N PHE A 1 15.16 6.70 5.71
CA PHE A 1 15.53 5.30 5.46
C PHE A 1 14.89 4.33 6.45
N ILE A 2 14.99 4.61 7.74
CA ILE A 2 14.39 3.77 8.79
C ILE A 2 12.90 3.53 8.52
N VAL A 3 12.18 4.60 8.25
CA VAL A 3 10.73 4.53 8.03
C VAL A 3 10.41 3.65 6.81
N ASN A 4 11.06 3.90 5.68
CA ASN A 4 10.78 3.15 4.46
C ASN A 4 11.19 1.68 4.59
N PHE A 5 12.28 1.40 5.27
CA PHE A 5 12.73 0.04 5.53
C PHE A 5 11.67 -0.80 6.27
N LEU A 6 11.00 -0.19 7.24
CA LEU A 6 9.94 -0.84 8.02
C LEU A 6 8.58 -0.75 7.35
N LEU A 7 8.29 0.39 6.73
CA LEU A 7 6.97 0.70 6.18
C LEU A 7 6.66 -0.12 4.93
N ILE A 8 7.60 -0.25 4.00
CA ILE A 8 7.33 -0.88 2.70
C ILE A 8 6.94 -2.36 2.86
N PRO A 9 7.67 -3.20 3.62
CA PRO A 9 7.22 -4.58 3.84
C PRO A 9 5.85 -4.67 4.50
N TYR A 10 5.57 -3.78 5.44
CA TYR A 10 4.28 -3.70 6.11
C TYR A 10 3.15 -3.37 5.11
N LEU A 11 3.32 -2.33 4.29
CA LEU A 11 2.32 -1.96 3.29
C LEU A 11 2.13 -3.06 2.25
N ASN A 12 3.21 -3.66 1.77
CA ASN A 12 3.15 -4.74 0.79
C ASN A 12 2.45 -5.97 1.37
N SER A 13 2.63 -6.26 2.65
CA SER A 13 1.93 -7.36 3.33
C SER A 13 0.42 -7.11 3.40
N ALA A 14 0.01 -5.87 3.65
CA ALA A 14 -1.41 -5.51 3.65
C ALA A 14 -2.03 -5.71 2.26
N ILE A 15 -1.32 -5.32 1.21
CA ILE A 15 -1.79 -5.52 -0.17
C ILE A 15 -1.95 -7.00 -0.48
N ARG A 16 -0.98 -7.83 -0.09
CA ARG A 16 -1.06 -9.27 -0.31
C ARG A 16 -2.23 -9.90 0.44
N MET A 17 -2.48 -9.46 1.67
CA MET A 17 -3.62 -9.93 2.46
C MET A 17 -4.94 -9.65 1.75
N LEU A 18 -5.08 -8.44 1.18
CA LEU A 18 -6.26 -8.08 0.40
C LEU A 18 -6.39 -8.94 -0.85
N ASP A 19 -5.30 -9.08 -1.61
CA ASP A 19 -5.30 -9.81 -2.87
C ASP A 19 -5.62 -11.29 -2.68
N GLU A 20 -5.15 -11.88 -1.59
CA GLU A 20 -5.39 -13.29 -1.27
C GLU A 20 -6.79 -13.53 -0.67
N GLY A 21 -7.55 -12.49 -0.44
CA GLY A 21 -8.92 -12.60 0.07
C GLY A 21 -9.05 -12.94 1.56
N PHE A 22 -7.99 -12.72 2.35
CA PHE A 22 -8.04 -12.95 3.79
C PHE A 22 -8.97 -11.99 4.52
N ALA A 23 -9.06 -10.74 4.04
CA ALA A 23 -9.89 -9.73 4.66
C ALA A 23 -10.24 -8.65 3.63
N THR A 24 -11.30 -7.90 3.90
CA THR A 24 -11.66 -6.73 3.11
C THR A 24 -10.71 -5.57 3.41
N ARG A 25 -10.63 -4.60 2.50
CA ARG A 25 -9.83 -3.39 2.73
C ARG A 25 -10.25 -2.67 4.01
N GLU A 26 -11.56 -2.61 4.28
CA GLU A 26 -12.09 -1.95 5.47
C GLU A 26 -11.64 -2.67 6.74
N ASP A 27 -11.67 -3.99 6.75
CA ASP A 27 -11.26 -4.78 7.92
C ASP A 27 -9.76 -4.71 8.15
N ILE A 28 -8.95 -4.72 7.09
CA ILE A 28 -7.50 -4.58 7.21
C ILE A 28 -7.17 -3.23 7.86
N ASP A 29 -7.73 -2.14 7.34
CA ASP A 29 -7.45 -0.81 7.86
C ASP A 29 -7.97 -0.63 9.29
N ALA A 30 -9.21 -1.06 9.56
CA ALA A 30 -9.77 -0.97 10.90
C ALA A 30 -9.00 -1.83 11.91
N GLY A 31 -8.58 -3.02 11.51
CA GLY A 31 -7.79 -3.91 12.35
C GLY A 31 -6.48 -3.30 12.80
N VAL A 32 -5.77 -2.64 11.89
CA VAL A 32 -4.51 -1.96 12.23
C VAL A 32 -4.76 -0.70 13.05
N GLU A 33 -5.78 0.08 12.69
CA GLU A 33 -6.10 1.31 13.45
C GLU A 33 -6.45 0.98 14.89
N LEU A 34 -7.29 -0.04 15.11
CA LEU A 34 -7.74 -0.44 16.44
C LEU A 34 -6.70 -1.29 17.18
N GLY A 35 -6.09 -2.24 16.48
CA GLY A 35 -5.18 -3.20 17.09
C GLY A 35 -3.80 -2.66 17.41
N LEU A 36 -3.28 -1.78 16.57
CA LEU A 36 -1.96 -1.18 16.74
C LEU A 36 -2.00 0.30 17.14
N GLY A 37 -3.18 0.90 17.18
CA GLY A 37 -3.30 2.32 17.50
C GLY A 37 -2.76 3.24 16.42
N HIS A 38 -2.71 2.79 15.17
CA HIS A 38 -2.27 3.64 14.07
C HIS A 38 -3.38 4.64 13.72
N PRO A 39 -3.01 5.89 13.40
CA PRO A 39 -4.02 6.89 13.03
C PRO A 39 -4.69 6.60 11.70
N MET A 40 -4.07 5.78 10.85
CA MET A 40 -4.56 5.46 9.51
C MET A 40 -4.12 4.04 9.16
N GLY A 41 -5.03 3.24 8.61
CA GLY A 41 -4.71 1.89 8.16
C GLY A 41 -3.80 1.88 6.93
N PRO A 42 -3.22 0.72 6.61
CA PRO A 42 -2.19 0.64 5.56
C PRO A 42 -2.69 0.94 4.16
N LEU A 43 -3.92 0.54 3.81
CA LEU A 43 -4.44 0.78 2.47
C LEU A 43 -4.83 2.24 2.28
N LYS A 44 -5.40 2.87 3.32
CA LYS A 44 -5.63 4.33 3.31
C LYS A 44 -4.31 5.10 3.20
N LEU A 45 -3.28 4.63 3.90
CA LEU A 45 -1.96 5.27 3.86
C LEU A 45 -1.35 5.18 2.48
N LEU A 46 -1.48 4.03 1.80
CA LEU A 46 -1.03 3.88 0.41
C LEU A 46 -1.73 4.88 -0.51
N ASP A 47 -3.04 5.07 -0.35
CA ASP A 47 -3.78 6.05 -1.13
C ASP A 47 -3.31 7.49 -0.86
N LEU A 48 -2.89 7.78 0.36
CA LEU A 48 -2.33 9.09 0.72
C LEU A 48 -0.95 9.31 0.13
N ILE A 49 -0.06 8.31 0.25
CA ILE A 49 1.31 8.37 -0.28
C ILE A 49 1.32 8.44 -1.80
N GLY A 50 0.45 7.69 -2.42
CA GLY A 50 0.42 7.45 -3.86
C GLY A 50 0.96 6.07 -4.20
N LEU A 51 0.18 5.30 -4.94
CA LEU A 51 0.53 3.92 -5.27
C LEU A 51 1.77 3.84 -6.17
N ASP A 52 1.93 4.80 -7.06
CA ASP A 52 3.12 4.91 -7.92
C ASP A 52 4.38 5.19 -7.09
N THR A 53 4.28 6.04 -6.09
CA THR A 53 5.38 6.31 -5.16
C THR A 53 5.74 5.03 -4.39
N ALA A 54 4.74 4.29 -3.93
CA ALA A 54 4.97 3.02 -3.22
C ALA A 54 5.69 2.00 -4.11
N VAL A 55 5.33 1.89 -5.38
CA VAL A 55 6.03 1.03 -6.35
C VAL A 55 7.49 1.48 -6.49
N HIS A 56 7.71 2.79 -6.66
CA HIS A 56 9.06 3.32 -6.84
C HIS A 56 9.94 3.01 -5.63
N VAL A 57 9.47 3.28 -4.43
CA VAL A 57 10.25 3.02 -3.21
C VAL A 57 10.49 1.53 -3.02
N SER A 58 9.48 0.69 -3.30
CA SER A 58 9.64 -0.77 -3.27
C SER A 58 10.76 -1.22 -4.22
N ASN A 59 10.78 -0.69 -5.44
CA ASN A 59 11.81 -1.04 -6.42
C ASN A 59 13.20 -0.62 -5.96
N VAL A 60 13.35 0.56 -5.38
CA VAL A 60 14.63 1.05 -4.84
C VAL A 60 15.15 0.11 -3.74
N LEU A 61 14.27 -0.26 -2.80
CA LEU A 61 14.66 -1.15 -1.70
C LEU A 61 14.95 -2.57 -2.20
N TYR A 62 14.15 -3.07 -3.14
CA TYR A 62 14.39 -4.39 -3.71
C TYR A 62 15.73 -4.44 -4.45
N ASP A 63 16.05 -3.41 -5.24
CA ASP A 63 17.32 -3.35 -5.95
C ASP A 63 18.51 -3.32 -4.99
N GLU A 64 18.35 -2.65 -3.84
CA GLU A 64 19.42 -2.55 -2.83
C GLU A 64 19.61 -3.87 -2.07
N PHE A 65 18.52 -4.47 -1.59
CA PHE A 65 18.59 -5.60 -0.67
C PHE A 65 18.31 -6.95 -1.31
N LYS A 66 17.69 -6.98 -2.49
CA LYS A 66 17.30 -8.21 -3.21
C LYS A 66 16.43 -9.17 -2.39
N ASP A 67 15.73 -8.63 -1.38
CA ASP A 67 14.86 -9.43 -0.54
C ASP A 67 13.41 -9.31 -1.06
N PRO A 68 12.73 -10.44 -1.32
CA PRO A 68 11.35 -10.43 -1.83
C PRO A 68 10.36 -9.65 -0.98
N ILE A 69 10.61 -9.42 0.31
CA ILE A 69 9.71 -8.63 1.15
C ILE A 69 9.57 -7.18 0.65
N TYR A 70 10.55 -6.68 -0.11
CA TYR A 70 10.50 -5.34 -0.69
C TYR A 70 9.91 -5.31 -2.08
N ALA A 71 9.66 -6.46 -2.70
CA ALA A 71 9.11 -6.51 -4.05
C ALA A 71 7.68 -5.98 -4.06
N ALA A 72 7.39 -5.06 -4.98
CA ALA A 72 6.04 -4.53 -5.12
C ALA A 72 5.09 -5.67 -5.54
N PRO A 73 3.97 -5.88 -4.82
CA PRO A 73 3.01 -6.89 -5.20
C PRO A 73 2.40 -6.63 -6.58
N THR A 74 2.03 -7.70 -7.27
CA THR A 74 1.45 -7.59 -8.61
C THR A 74 0.18 -6.75 -8.62
N LEU A 75 -0.68 -6.90 -7.62
CA LEU A 75 -1.90 -6.07 -7.52
C LEU A 75 -1.56 -4.59 -7.50
N LEU A 76 -0.56 -4.19 -6.72
CA LEU A 76 -0.13 -2.78 -6.65
C LEU A 76 0.30 -2.27 -8.03
N LYS A 77 1.12 -3.05 -8.74
CA LYS A 77 1.60 -2.68 -10.08
C LYS A 77 0.45 -2.58 -11.08
N ARG A 78 -0.52 -3.49 -11.00
CA ARG A 78 -1.71 -3.45 -11.86
C ARG A 78 -2.55 -2.21 -11.63
N MET A 79 -2.74 -1.82 -10.37
CA MET A 79 -3.49 -0.62 -10.03
C MET A 79 -2.82 0.63 -10.58
N VAL A 80 -1.49 0.73 -10.46
CA VAL A 80 -0.74 1.85 -11.01
C VAL A 80 -0.89 1.89 -12.54
N THR A 81 -0.77 0.75 -13.20
CA THR A 81 -0.96 0.67 -14.66
C THR A 81 -2.36 1.12 -15.06
N ALA A 82 -3.37 0.82 -14.25
CA ALA A 82 -4.76 1.24 -14.49
C ALA A 82 -5.00 2.72 -14.17
N GLY A 83 -4.03 3.43 -13.62
CA GLY A 83 -4.16 4.83 -13.25
C GLY A 83 -4.76 5.05 -11.86
N TYR A 84 -4.87 4.01 -11.04
CA TYR A 84 -5.38 4.10 -9.68
C TYR A 84 -4.22 4.44 -8.74
N LEU A 85 -3.96 5.73 -8.56
CA LEU A 85 -2.80 6.20 -7.82
C LEU A 85 -3.12 6.62 -6.38
N GLY A 86 -4.38 6.54 -5.97
CA GLY A 86 -4.83 6.97 -4.68
C GLY A 86 -5.58 8.29 -4.74
N ARG A 87 -5.46 9.10 -3.69
CA ARG A 87 -6.20 10.38 -3.60
C ARG A 87 -5.94 11.30 -4.77
N LYS A 88 -4.71 11.38 -5.24
CA LYS A 88 -4.32 12.29 -6.32
C LYS A 88 -4.97 11.97 -7.66
N SER A 89 -5.42 10.73 -7.86
CA SER A 89 -6.12 10.32 -9.08
C SER A 89 -7.62 10.11 -8.86
N GLY A 90 -8.10 10.32 -7.63
CA GLY A 90 -9.50 10.11 -7.25
C GLY A 90 -9.84 8.68 -6.93
N ARG A 91 -8.92 7.76 -7.09
CA ARG A 91 -9.14 6.34 -6.80
C ARG A 91 -7.82 5.61 -6.55
N GLY A 92 -7.83 4.81 -5.51
CA GLY A 92 -6.79 3.85 -5.20
C GLY A 92 -7.46 2.59 -4.67
N PHE A 93 -7.11 2.17 -3.45
CA PHE A 93 -7.85 1.10 -2.78
C PHE A 93 -9.25 1.56 -2.40
N TYR A 94 -9.44 2.83 -2.20
CA TYR A 94 -10.74 3.47 -1.97
C TYR A 94 -11.01 4.48 -3.07
N GLU A 95 -12.24 4.97 -3.11
CA GLU A 95 -12.64 6.03 -4.03
C GLU A 95 -12.74 7.36 -3.27
N TYR A 96 -12.35 8.44 -3.96
CA TYR A 96 -12.35 9.80 -3.39
C TYR A 96 -13.11 10.71 -4.33
N PRO A 97 -14.24 11.29 -3.89
CA PRO A 97 -15.00 12.17 -4.75
C PRO A 97 -14.17 13.40 -5.12
N ALA A 98 -14.37 13.90 -6.33
CA ALA A 98 -13.77 15.16 -6.77
C ALA A 98 -14.30 16.29 -5.89
N ALA A 99 -13.39 17.17 -5.47
CA ALA A 99 -13.75 18.33 -4.68
C ALA A 99 -14.54 19.35 -5.51
#